data_633451f850a4f6af519737c254971ce7
#
_entry.id   633451f850a4f6af519737c254971ce7
#
_cell.length_a   1.000
_cell.length_b   1.000
_cell.length_c   1.000
_cell.angle_alpha   90.00
_cell.angle_beta   90.00
_cell.angle_gamma   90.00
#
_symmetry.space_group_name_H-M   'P 1'
#
loop_
_entity.id
_entity.type
_entity.pdbx_description
1 polymer ?
#
loop_
_entity_poly.entity_id
_entity_poly.type
_entity_poly.pdbx_seq_one_letter_code
_entity_poly.pdbx_strand_id
1 'polypeptide(L)'
;MRALSVLVPFALLATALPAYAGSITIEGRGEVRAAPDMATIMSGVTTQGATAREALDANTAAMTELIASLKEAGIEARDIQTSGFSVNPNYVYSDARDELGYTLPPRINGYQVANSVTVVVRDLEELGAILDKSVTVGANTVNGVSFSVADPAELLNEARKAAFADARAKAELYAEVAGAGLGDLESISESQNYGSPQPYAMYARAEVAQSADVPVEAGELTFAITVNVAWDLDNSAD
;
A
#
# COMPACT_ATOMS: atom_id res chain seq x y z
N MET A 1 -71.68 6.86 68.49
CA MET A 1 -70.52 7.42 67.78
C MET A 1 -70.07 6.38 66.76
N ARG A 2 -70.35 6.62 65.46
CA ARG A 2 -69.96 5.69 64.36
C ARG A 2 -68.68 6.22 63.75
N ALA A 3 -67.61 5.44 63.84
CA ALA A 3 -66.37 5.75 63.17
C ALA A 3 -66.48 5.35 61.70
N LEU A 4 -66.27 6.32 60.82
CA LEU A 4 -66.25 6.16 59.33
C LEU A 4 -64.81 5.86 58.93
N SER A 5 -64.53 4.62 58.53
CA SER A 5 -63.20 4.24 57.98
C SER A 5 -63.15 4.60 56.53
N VAL A 6 -62.29 5.56 56.15
CA VAL A 6 -62.01 5.93 54.79
C VAL A 6 -60.89 5.02 54.25
N LEU A 7 -61.24 4.17 53.29
CA LEU A 7 -60.30 3.35 52.55
C LEU A 7 -59.69 4.23 51.40
N VAL A 8 -58.41 4.55 51.47
CA VAL A 8 -57.66 5.23 50.38
C VAL A 8 -57.09 4.15 49.45
N PRO A 9 -57.44 4.13 48.16
CA PRO A 9 -56.83 3.18 47.23
C PRO A 9 -55.40 3.62 46.92
N PHE A 10 -54.42 2.76 47.22
CA PHE A 10 -53.01 2.93 46.84
C PHE A 10 -52.91 2.51 45.39
N ALA A 11 -52.79 3.50 44.47
CA ALA A 11 -52.51 3.27 43.06
C ALA A 11 -51.02 2.94 42.91
N LEU A 12 -50.71 1.70 42.60
CA LEU A 12 -49.35 1.27 42.22
C LEU A 12 -49.04 1.89 40.84
N LEU A 13 -48.23 2.94 40.81
CA LEU A 13 -47.59 3.45 39.59
C LEU A 13 -46.53 2.44 39.20
N ALA A 14 -46.80 1.57 38.23
CA ALA A 14 -45.75 0.76 37.58
C ALA A 14 -44.89 1.69 36.74
N THR A 15 -43.72 2.10 37.25
CA THR A 15 -42.69 2.76 36.45
C THR A 15 -42.10 1.72 35.52
N ALA A 16 -42.43 1.78 34.23
CA ALA A 16 -41.75 1.04 33.20
C ALA A 16 -40.26 1.52 33.21
N LEU A 17 -39.36 0.66 33.64
CA LEU A 17 -37.94 0.87 33.48
C LEU A 17 -37.66 0.88 31.96
N PRO A 18 -36.90 1.84 31.45
CA PRO A 18 -36.48 1.77 30.04
C PRO A 18 -35.79 0.44 29.83
N ALA A 19 -36.30 -0.36 28.91
CA ALA A 19 -35.55 -1.52 28.41
C ALA A 19 -34.24 -1.00 27.87
N TYR A 20 -33.13 -1.37 28.46
CA TYR A 20 -31.80 -1.10 27.89
C TYR A 20 -31.71 -1.94 26.62
N ALA A 21 -31.89 -1.30 25.46
CA ALA A 21 -31.56 -1.91 24.18
C ALA A 21 -30.05 -2.14 24.21
N GLY A 22 -29.61 -3.37 24.10
CA GLY A 22 -28.17 -3.68 23.93
C GLY A 22 -27.74 -3.23 22.55
N SER A 23 -26.45 -2.96 22.36
CA SER A 23 -25.89 -2.75 21.03
C SER A 23 -24.81 -3.77 20.74
N ILE A 24 -24.57 -4.03 19.44
CA ILE A 24 -23.52 -4.92 18.96
C ILE A 24 -22.61 -4.17 17.99
N THR A 25 -21.31 -4.27 18.21
CA THR A 25 -20.30 -3.70 17.31
C THR A 25 -19.50 -4.83 16.69
N ILE A 26 -19.48 -4.90 15.38
CA ILE A 26 -18.83 -5.96 14.61
C ILE A 26 -17.83 -5.36 13.62
N GLU A 27 -16.66 -6.01 13.55
CA GLU A 27 -15.70 -5.79 12.48
C GLU A 27 -16.05 -6.66 11.28
N GLY A 28 -16.20 -6.02 10.13
CA GLY A 28 -16.35 -6.69 8.84
C GLY A 28 -15.16 -6.46 7.94
N ARG A 29 -14.80 -7.48 7.14
CA ARG A 29 -13.72 -7.43 6.19
C ARG A 29 -14.20 -7.82 4.81
N GLY A 30 -13.82 -7.01 3.81
CA GLY A 30 -14.07 -7.30 2.40
C GLY A 30 -12.77 -7.26 1.63
N GLU A 31 -12.60 -8.18 0.69
CA GLU A 31 -11.43 -8.30 -0.16
C GLU A 31 -11.87 -8.49 -1.60
N VAL A 32 -11.17 -7.80 -2.51
CA VAL A 32 -11.31 -7.95 -3.96
C VAL A 32 -9.93 -8.14 -4.55
N ARG A 33 -9.80 -9.04 -5.52
CA ARG A 33 -8.56 -9.29 -6.25
C ARG A 33 -8.67 -8.79 -7.66
N ALA A 34 -7.58 -8.22 -8.16
CA ALA A 34 -7.48 -7.77 -9.54
C ALA A 34 -6.05 -7.93 -10.05
N ALA A 35 -5.91 -8.21 -11.35
CA ALA A 35 -4.64 -8.08 -12.02
C ALA A 35 -4.23 -6.60 -12.06
N PRO A 36 -2.95 -6.26 -11.85
CA PRO A 36 -2.47 -4.91 -12.04
C PRO A 36 -2.53 -4.50 -13.52
N ASP A 37 -2.64 -3.21 -13.76
CA ASP A 37 -2.64 -2.60 -15.10
C ASP A 37 -1.47 -1.65 -15.33
N MET A 38 -0.63 -1.44 -14.30
CA MET A 38 0.60 -0.67 -14.43
C MET A 38 1.68 -1.16 -13.46
N ALA A 39 2.93 -0.83 -13.79
CA ALA A 39 4.08 -1.04 -12.93
C ALA A 39 4.84 0.27 -12.73
N THR A 40 5.44 0.42 -11.57
CA THR A 40 6.40 1.48 -11.28
C THR A 40 7.76 0.85 -11.07
N ILE A 41 8.74 1.33 -11.84
CA ILE A 41 10.15 0.94 -11.70
C ILE A 41 10.99 2.14 -11.27
N MET A 42 12.05 1.89 -10.53
CA MET A 42 13.07 2.88 -10.24
C MET A 42 14.35 2.45 -10.95
N SER A 43 14.75 3.24 -11.94
CA SER A 43 15.98 3.02 -12.72
C SER A 43 16.92 4.22 -12.57
N GLY A 44 18.21 3.98 -12.63
CA GLY A 44 19.17 5.06 -12.43
C GLY A 44 20.57 4.74 -12.91
N VAL A 45 21.39 5.75 -12.84
CA VAL A 45 22.80 5.69 -13.21
C VAL A 45 23.67 6.18 -12.07
N THR A 46 24.64 5.37 -11.70
CA THR A 46 25.71 5.75 -10.78
C THR A 46 27.03 5.81 -11.56
N THR A 47 27.69 6.95 -11.48
CA THR A 47 28.99 7.19 -12.13
C THR A 47 30.05 7.59 -11.12
N GLN A 48 31.33 7.40 -11.47
CA GLN A 48 32.46 7.80 -10.66
C GLN A 48 33.42 8.63 -11.49
N GLY A 49 34.18 9.53 -10.85
CA GLY A 49 35.19 10.34 -11.48
C GLY A 49 36.25 10.81 -10.48
N ALA A 50 37.38 11.24 -10.94
CA ALA A 50 38.42 11.79 -10.08
C ALA A 50 38.00 13.14 -9.46
N THR A 51 37.12 13.86 -10.15
CA THR A 51 36.49 15.10 -9.67
C THR A 51 34.97 14.97 -9.70
N ALA A 52 34.29 15.76 -8.87
CA ALA A 52 32.81 15.80 -8.88
C ALA A 52 32.24 16.23 -10.24
N ARG A 53 33.00 17.10 -10.98
CA ARG A 53 32.62 17.54 -12.32
C ARG A 53 32.65 16.39 -13.32
N GLU A 54 33.73 15.64 -13.38
CA GLU A 54 33.84 14.47 -14.27
C GLU A 54 32.76 13.42 -14.00
N ALA A 55 32.52 13.10 -12.72
CA ALA A 55 31.46 12.16 -12.34
C ALA A 55 30.09 12.67 -12.76
N LEU A 56 29.80 13.98 -12.60
CA LEU A 56 28.54 14.59 -12.98
C LEU A 56 28.32 14.63 -14.49
N ASP A 57 29.36 14.99 -15.26
CA ASP A 57 29.26 15.08 -16.72
C ASP A 57 28.97 13.69 -17.32
N ALA A 58 29.66 12.65 -16.83
CA ALA A 58 29.39 11.26 -17.21
C ALA A 58 27.95 10.82 -16.83
N ASN A 59 27.50 11.19 -15.65
CA ASN A 59 26.14 10.87 -15.18
C ASN A 59 25.09 11.56 -16.04
N THR A 60 25.29 12.84 -16.35
CA THR A 60 24.36 13.62 -17.18
C THR A 60 24.23 13.02 -18.58
N ALA A 61 25.32 12.59 -19.20
CA ALA A 61 25.28 11.95 -20.51
C ALA A 61 24.46 10.65 -20.46
N ALA A 62 24.78 9.74 -19.53
CA ALA A 62 24.11 8.45 -19.41
C ALA A 62 22.60 8.60 -19.04
N MET A 63 22.25 9.54 -18.15
CA MET A 63 20.86 9.80 -17.81
C MET A 63 20.07 10.40 -18.98
N THR A 64 20.71 11.20 -19.81
CA THR A 64 20.08 11.74 -21.03
C THR A 64 19.74 10.62 -22.01
N GLU A 65 20.65 9.68 -22.21
CA GLU A 65 20.41 8.50 -23.05
C GLU A 65 19.32 7.60 -22.48
N LEU A 66 19.35 7.34 -21.18
CA LEU A 66 18.32 6.56 -20.51
C LEU A 66 16.91 7.18 -20.68
N ILE A 67 16.76 8.48 -20.41
CA ILE A 67 15.47 9.17 -20.55
C ILE A 67 15.01 9.20 -22.01
N ALA A 68 15.92 9.38 -22.96
CA ALA A 68 15.62 9.33 -24.39
C ALA A 68 15.10 7.93 -24.78
N SER A 69 15.79 6.89 -24.35
CA SER A 69 15.44 5.50 -24.62
C SER A 69 14.07 5.12 -24.04
N LEU A 70 13.74 5.57 -22.82
CA LEU A 70 12.41 5.37 -22.21
C LEU A 70 11.30 6.04 -23.03
N LYS A 71 11.52 7.26 -23.51
CA LYS A 71 10.56 7.95 -24.38
C LYS A 71 10.39 7.28 -25.72
N GLU A 72 11.47 6.76 -26.33
CA GLU A 72 11.43 5.97 -27.56
C GLU A 72 10.69 4.64 -27.38
N ALA A 73 10.72 4.06 -26.17
CA ALA A 73 9.93 2.89 -25.79
C ALA A 73 8.46 3.23 -25.49
N GLY A 74 8.01 4.46 -25.78
CA GLY A 74 6.61 4.87 -25.61
C GLY A 74 6.24 5.38 -24.24
N ILE A 75 7.19 5.50 -23.29
CA ILE A 75 6.89 6.07 -21.97
C ILE A 75 6.64 7.58 -22.11
N GLU A 76 5.48 8.02 -21.66
CA GLU A 76 5.13 9.43 -21.71
C GLU A 76 5.95 10.28 -20.72
N ALA A 77 6.20 11.53 -21.06
CA ALA A 77 7.00 12.42 -20.20
C ALA A 77 6.43 12.60 -18.79
N ARG A 78 5.10 12.52 -18.63
CA ARG A 78 4.42 12.57 -17.33
C ARG A 78 4.68 11.35 -16.45
N ASP A 79 5.04 10.23 -17.05
CA ASP A 79 5.31 8.95 -16.39
C ASP A 79 6.80 8.75 -16.06
N ILE A 80 7.66 9.77 -16.33
CA ILE A 80 9.08 9.78 -16.00
C ILE A 80 9.35 10.92 -15.01
N GLN A 81 9.80 10.58 -13.81
CA GLN A 81 10.11 11.56 -12.77
C GLN A 81 11.50 11.30 -12.19
N THR A 82 12.34 12.33 -12.10
CA THR A 82 13.59 12.23 -11.33
C THR A 82 13.25 12.07 -9.86
N SER A 83 13.72 10.98 -9.25
CA SER A 83 13.37 10.59 -7.88
C SER A 83 14.55 10.64 -6.92
N GLY A 84 15.77 10.78 -7.41
CA GLY A 84 16.97 10.87 -6.58
C GLY A 84 18.14 11.47 -7.32
N PHE A 85 18.88 12.34 -6.63
CA PHE A 85 20.16 12.89 -7.13
C PHE A 85 21.10 13.10 -5.95
N SER A 86 22.32 12.59 -6.07
CA SER A 86 23.35 12.80 -5.06
C SER A 86 24.76 12.85 -5.67
N VAL A 87 25.63 13.63 -5.01
CA VAL A 87 27.06 13.70 -5.31
C VAL A 87 27.81 13.47 -4.00
N ASN A 88 28.59 12.41 -3.93
CA ASN A 88 29.28 12.02 -2.71
C ASN A 88 30.78 11.82 -2.97
N PRO A 89 31.67 12.26 -2.08
CA PRO A 89 33.07 11.92 -2.15
C PRO A 89 33.28 10.46 -1.73
N ASN A 90 34.17 9.76 -2.44
CA ASN A 90 34.64 8.43 -2.07
C ASN A 90 35.89 8.58 -1.20
N TYR A 91 35.83 8.01 0.03
CA TYR A 91 36.96 8.04 0.96
C TYR A 91 37.71 6.72 0.94
N VAL A 92 39.04 6.84 0.94
CA VAL A 92 39.92 5.72 1.19
C VAL A 92 40.50 5.85 2.59
N TYR A 93 40.36 4.81 3.35
CA TYR A 93 40.91 4.66 4.70
C TYR A 93 42.27 3.94 4.58
N SER A 94 43.25 4.39 5.34
CA SER A 94 44.61 3.79 5.35
C SER A 94 44.91 3.34 6.77
N ASP A 95 45.57 2.19 6.89
CA ASP A 95 46.12 1.71 8.17
C ASP A 95 47.49 2.36 8.48
N ALA A 96 47.99 3.22 7.56
CA ALA A 96 49.22 3.95 7.77
C ALA A 96 49.10 4.91 8.95
N ARG A 97 50.20 5.06 9.70
CA ARG A 97 50.29 5.90 10.90
C ARG A 97 51.26 7.04 10.64
N ASP A 98 51.02 8.15 11.32
CA ASP A 98 51.99 9.26 11.36
C ASP A 98 53.17 8.92 12.28
N GLU A 99 54.12 9.87 12.37
CA GLU A 99 55.33 9.69 13.18
C GLU A 99 55.04 9.56 14.69
N LEU A 100 53.83 9.96 15.13
CA LEU A 100 53.34 9.85 16.51
C LEU A 100 52.53 8.57 16.77
N GLY A 101 52.34 7.75 15.72
CA GLY A 101 51.58 6.48 15.79
C GLY A 101 50.07 6.60 15.62
N TYR A 102 49.52 7.76 15.27
CA TYR A 102 48.09 7.95 15.00
C TYR A 102 47.76 7.53 13.57
N THR A 103 46.60 6.90 13.36
CA THR A 103 46.11 6.55 12.03
C THR A 103 45.88 7.81 11.19
N LEU A 104 46.39 7.81 9.94
CA LEU A 104 46.17 8.92 9.05
C LEU A 104 44.69 9.14 8.74
N PRO A 105 44.26 10.41 8.59
CA PRO A 105 42.88 10.70 8.23
C PRO A 105 42.53 10.14 6.85
N PRO A 106 41.26 9.77 6.63
CA PRO A 106 40.80 9.31 5.31
C PRO A 106 41.02 10.39 4.24
N ARG A 107 41.32 9.95 3.02
CA ARG A 107 41.52 10.85 1.88
C ARG A 107 40.42 10.64 0.85
N ILE A 108 40.00 11.71 0.19
CA ILE A 108 39.08 11.62 -0.94
C ILE A 108 39.87 11.00 -2.13
N ASN A 109 39.31 9.91 -2.69
CA ASN A 109 39.89 9.19 -3.85
C ASN A 109 39.05 9.36 -5.12
N GLY A 110 38.07 10.25 -5.11
CA GLY A 110 37.17 10.50 -6.22
C GLY A 110 35.79 10.86 -5.72
N TYR A 111 34.88 10.92 -6.65
CA TYR A 111 33.46 11.28 -6.39
C TYR A 111 32.54 10.30 -7.09
N GLN A 112 31.40 10.08 -6.49
CA GLN A 112 30.31 9.29 -7.03
C GLN A 112 29.10 10.18 -7.22
N VAL A 113 28.48 10.09 -8.39
CA VAL A 113 27.17 10.72 -8.67
C VAL A 113 26.15 9.61 -8.90
N ALA A 114 25.04 9.67 -8.19
CA ALA A 114 23.90 8.81 -8.42
C ALA A 114 22.69 9.66 -8.80
N ASN A 115 22.01 9.25 -9.86
CA ASN A 115 20.79 9.90 -10.35
C ASN A 115 19.77 8.81 -10.71
N SER A 116 18.53 8.95 -10.26
CA SER A 116 17.48 7.97 -10.44
C SER A 116 16.22 8.60 -10.97
N VAL A 117 15.50 7.84 -11.78
CA VAL A 117 14.14 8.15 -12.25
C VAL A 117 13.16 7.09 -11.81
N THR A 118 11.98 7.52 -11.40
CA THR A 118 10.82 6.68 -11.26
C THR A 118 10.04 6.71 -12.55
N VAL A 119 9.70 5.54 -13.06
CA VAL A 119 9.04 5.36 -14.36
C VAL A 119 7.76 4.56 -14.14
N VAL A 120 6.64 5.07 -14.62
CA VAL A 120 5.36 4.35 -14.65
C VAL A 120 5.20 3.71 -16.02
N VAL A 121 5.09 2.39 -16.04
CA VAL A 121 4.86 1.57 -17.23
C VAL A 121 3.41 1.13 -17.21
N ARG A 122 2.64 1.56 -18.23
CA ARG A 122 1.20 1.27 -18.37
C ARG A 122 0.93 0.08 -19.26
N ASP A 123 1.86 -0.29 -20.10
CA ASP A 123 1.85 -1.51 -20.88
C ASP A 123 2.78 -2.54 -20.22
N LEU A 124 2.17 -3.47 -19.49
CA LEU A 124 2.94 -4.47 -18.75
C LEU A 124 3.61 -5.51 -19.66
N GLU A 125 3.14 -5.67 -20.89
CA GLU A 125 3.75 -6.57 -21.87
C GLU A 125 5.14 -6.06 -22.30
N GLU A 126 5.32 -4.73 -22.33
CA GLU A 126 6.58 -4.08 -22.69
C GLU A 126 7.57 -3.95 -21.51
N LEU A 127 7.14 -4.28 -20.27
CA LEU A 127 7.95 -4.04 -19.06
C LEU A 127 9.30 -4.74 -19.11
N GLY A 128 9.35 -6.00 -19.56
CA GLY A 128 10.59 -6.76 -19.69
C GLY A 128 11.57 -6.12 -20.68
N ALA A 129 11.07 -5.69 -21.85
CA ALA A 129 11.87 -5.02 -22.87
C ALA A 129 12.37 -3.64 -22.41
N ILE A 130 11.54 -2.90 -21.67
CA ILE A 130 11.93 -1.59 -21.08
C ILE A 130 13.05 -1.77 -20.05
N LEU A 131 12.99 -2.80 -19.20
CA LEU A 131 14.03 -3.11 -18.23
C LEU A 131 15.37 -3.47 -18.92
N ASP A 132 15.32 -4.36 -19.91
CA ASP A 132 16.52 -4.79 -20.67
C ASP A 132 17.13 -3.60 -21.42
N LYS A 133 16.31 -2.83 -22.12
CA LYS A 133 16.77 -1.63 -22.84
C LYS A 133 17.38 -0.59 -21.90
N SER A 134 16.80 -0.39 -20.71
CA SER A 134 17.34 0.55 -19.72
C SER A 134 18.75 0.18 -19.29
N VAL A 135 19.02 -1.09 -19.03
CA VAL A 135 20.35 -1.59 -18.66
C VAL A 135 21.32 -1.45 -19.85
N THR A 136 20.86 -1.76 -21.05
CA THR A 136 21.67 -1.68 -22.29
C THR A 136 22.17 -0.25 -22.55
N VAL A 137 21.37 0.78 -22.26
CA VAL A 137 21.74 2.20 -22.48
C VAL A 137 22.47 2.83 -21.29
N GLY A 138 22.84 2.04 -20.27
CA GLY A 138 23.72 2.49 -19.20
C GLY A 138 23.10 2.62 -17.83
N ALA A 139 21.81 2.28 -17.63
CA ALA A 139 21.28 2.13 -16.28
C ALA A 139 22.04 0.99 -15.56
N ASN A 140 22.64 1.32 -14.43
CA ASN A 140 23.39 0.36 -13.60
C ASN A 140 22.81 0.24 -12.18
N THR A 141 21.67 0.88 -11.96
CA THR A 141 20.87 0.78 -10.73
C THR A 141 19.42 0.59 -11.14
N VAL A 142 18.85 -0.58 -10.83
CA VAL A 142 17.43 -0.89 -10.98
C VAL A 142 16.93 -1.38 -9.63
N ASN A 143 16.06 -0.61 -9.00
CA ASN A 143 15.56 -0.89 -7.65
C ASN A 143 14.07 -1.23 -7.70
N GLY A 144 13.78 -2.52 -7.73
CA GLY A 144 12.43 -3.06 -7.59
C GLY A 144 11.48 -2.76 -8.75
N VAL A 145 10.46 -3.58 -8.82
CA VAL A 145 9.26 -3.39 -9.63
C VAL A 145 8.09 -3.43 -8.66
N SER A 146 7.20 -2.45 -8.73
CA SER A 146 5.98 -2.40 -7.93
C SER A 146 4.79 -2.33 -8.86
N PHE A 147 3.87 -3.27 -8.71
CA PHE A 147 2.64 -3.32 -9.50
C PHE A 147 1.50 -2.60 -8.81
N SER A 148 0.62 -1.99 -9.60
CA SER A 148 -0.55 -1.26 -9.09
C SER A 148 -1.67 -1.23 -10.12
N VAL A 149 -2.84 -0.74 -9.69
CA VAL A 149 -3.98 -0.44 -10.53
C VAL A 149 -4.12 1.07 -10.62
N ALA A 150 -4.26 1.60 -11.84
CA ALA A 150 -4.31 3.04 -12.10
C ALA A 150 -5.52 3.72 -11.45
N ASP A 151 -6.68 3.05 -11.49
CA ASP A 151 -7.90 3.53 -10.82
C ASP A 151 -8.51 2.40 -9.96
N PRO A 152 -8.18 2.34 -8.66
CA PRO A 152 -8.69 1.32 -7.77
C PRO A 152 -10.08 1.63 -7.18
N ALA A 153 -10.74 2.72 -7.58
CA ALA A 153 -11.97 3.20 -6.92
C ALA A 153 -13.10 2.17 -6.90
N GLU A 154 -13.37 1.52 -8.03
CA GLU A 154 -14.41 0.50 -8.13
C GLU A 154 -14.06 -0.75 -7.30
N LEU A 155 -12.80 -1.19 -7.33
CA LEU A 155 -12.33 -2.34 -6.54
C LEU A 155 -12.48 -2.08 -5.04
N LEU A 156 -12.14 -0.86 -4.60
CA LEU A 156 -12.33 -0.44 -3.22
C LEU A 156 -13.81 -0.35 -2.85
N ASN A 157 -14.68 0.11 -3.76
CA ASN A 157 -16.12 0.16 -3.53
C ASN A 157 -16.73 -1.26 -3.40
N GLU A 158 -16.26 -2.20 -4.20
CA GLU A 158 -16.67 -3.60 -4.06
C GLU A 158 -16.19 -4.20 -2.74
N ALA A 159 -14.95 -3.93 -2.34
CA ALA A 159 -14.42 -4.36 -1.06
C ALA A 159 -15.21 -3.75 0.13
N ARG A 160 -15.65 -2.47 0.04
CA ARG A 160 -16.54 -1.84 1.04
C ARG A 160 -17.86 -2.54 1.18
N LYS A 161 -18.50 -2.85 0.03
CA LYS A 161 -19.77 -3.60 0.02
C LYS A 161 -19.61 -4.98 0.66
N ALA A 162 -18.55 -5.68 0.32
CA ALA A 162 -18.23 -6.99 0.89
C ALA A 162 -17.94 -6.89 2.41
N ALA A 163 -17.19 -5.88 2.85
CA ALA A 163 -16.91 -5.66 4.27
C ALA A 163 -18.17 -5.39 5.09
N PHE A 164 -19.07 -4.55 4.57
CA PHE A 164 -20.35 -4.29 5.25
C PHE A 164 -21.23 -5.54 5.29
N ALA A 165 -21.31 -6.31 4.20
CA ALA A 165 -22.07 -7.56 4.16
C ALA A 165 -21.53 -8.59 5.16
N ASP A 166 -20.21 -8.72 5.30
CA ASP A 166 -19.55 -9.58 6.28
C ASP A 166 -19.87 -9.15 7.72
N ALA A 167 -19.76 -7.83 8.02
CA ALA A 167 -20.13 -7.30 9.33
C ALA A 167 -21.58 -7.60 9.68
N ARG A 168 -22.50 -7.37 8.72
CA ARG A 168 -23.92 -7.60 8.91
C ARG A 168 -24.25 -9.07 9.15
N ALA A 169 -23.69 -9.97 8.35
CA ALA A 169 -23.92 -11.41 8.51
C ALA A 169 -23.44 -11.92 9.89
N LYS A 170 -22.31 -11.40 10.37
CA LYS A 170 -21.82 -11.70 11.72
C LYS A 170 -22.73 -11.13 12.80
N ALA A 171 -23.23 -9.89 12.64
CA ALA A 171 -24.13 -9.25 13.59
C ALA A 171 -25.45 -10.01 13.69
N GLU A 172 -26.06 -10.40 12.56
CA GLU A 172 -27.28 -11.21 12.49
C GLU A 172 -27.11 -12.56 13.22
N LEU A 173 -25.99 -13.25 12.99
CA LEU A 173 -25.66 -14.51 13.65
C LEU A 173 -25.56 -14.34 15.19
N TYR A 174 -24.85 -13.31 15.65
CA TYR A 174 -24.72 -13.08 17.10
C TYR A 174 -26.03 -12.64 17.74
N ALA A 175 -26.85 -11.83 17.08
CA ALA A 175 -28.17 -11.45 17.55
C ALA A 175 -29.09 -12.68 17.70
N GLU A 176 -29.12 -13.57 16.70
CA GLU A 176 -29.84 -14.82 16.72
C GLU A 176 -29.42 -15.70 17.91
N VAL A 177 -28.12 -15.93 18.11
CA VAL A 177 -27.57 -16.75 19.20
C VAL A 177 -27.90 -16.13 20.58
N ALA A 178 -27.95 -14.80 20.67
CA ALA A 178 -28.34 -14.09 21.89
C ALA A 178 -29.84 -14.08 22.15
N GLY A 179 -30.68 -14.57 21.23
CA GLY A 179 -32.12 -14.52 21.31
C GLY A 179 -32.70 -13.11 21.13
N ALA A 180 -31.98 -12.26 20.38
CA ALA A 180 -32.36 -10.89 20.05
C ALA A 180 -32.54 -10.72 18.53
N GLY A 181 -33.18 -9.64 18.10
CA GLY A 181 -33.20 -9.19 16.72
C GLY A 181 -32.05 -8.20 16.46
N LEU A 182 -31.60 -8.11 15.23
CA LEU A 182 -30.73 -7.02 14.81
C LEU A 182 -31.56 -5.78 14.50
N GLY A 183 -31.37 -4.71 15.25
CA GLY A 183 -32.09 -3.45 15.14
C GLY A 183 -31.47 -2.46 14.16
N ASP A 184 -31.68 -1.18 14.42
CA ASP A 184 -31.24 -0.10 13.57
C ASP A 184 -29.71 0.06 13.56
N LEU A 185 -29.19 0.59 12.43
CA LEU A 185 -27.80 0.94 12.28
C LEU A 185 -27.46 2.18 13.10
N GLU A 186 -26.57 2.06 14.08
CA GLU A 186 -26.11 3.19 14.90
C GLU A 186 -24.92 3.95 14.29
N SER A 187 -23.92 3.21 13.84
CA SER A 187 -22.71 3.83 13.28
C SER A 187 -21.95 2.91 12.33
N ILE A 188 -21.24 3.55 11.40
CA ILE A 188 -20.25 2.89 10.53
C ILE A 188 -18.95 3.70 10.61
N SER A 189 -17.85 3.02 10.79
CA SER A 189 -16.52 3.60 10.64
C SER A 189 -15.65 2.72 9.77
N GLU A 190 -14.99 3.33 8.78
CA GLU A 190 -14.00 2.66 7.94
C GLU A 190 -12.60 2.92 8.54
N SER A 191 -11.83 1.87 8.69
CA SER A 191 -10.42 2.00 9.06
C SER A 191 -9.65 2.59 7.87
N GLN A 192 -9.02 3.74 8.08
CA GLN A 192 -8.21 4.43 7.05
C GLN A 192 -6.87 3.73 6.75
N ASN A 193 -6.72 2.50 7.15
CA ASN A 193 -5.56 1.72 6.79
C ASN A 193 -5.71 1.27 5.33
N TYR A 194 -5.54 2.23 4.41
CA TYR A 194 -5.32 1.91 2.99
C TYR A 194 -3.97 1.19 2.89
N GLY A 195 -3.94 -0.08 3.27
CA GLY A 195 -2.80 -0.94 2.98
C GLY A 195 -2.57 -0.89 1.48
N SER A 196 -1.34 -0.60 1.06
CA SER A 196 -0.98 -0.81 -0.35
C SER A 196 -1.40 -2.22 -0.73
N PRO A 197 -1.99 -2.41 -1.93
CA PRO A 197 -2.36 -3.73 -2.39
C PRO A 197 -1.20 -4.71 -2.16
N GLN A 198 -1.48 -5.82 -1.48
CA GLN A 198 -0.44 -6.79 -1.19
C GLN A 198 -0.38 -7.79 -2.35
N PRO A 199 0.82 -8.07 -2.87
CA PRO A 199 0.98 -9.14 -3.85
C PRO A 199 0.53 -10.46 -3.23
N TYR A 200 -0.38 -11.15 -3.89
CA TYR A 200 -0.77 -12.50 -3.48
C TYR A 200 0.25 -13.50 -4.03
N ALA A 201 0.94 -14.21 -3.15
CA ALA A 201 1.86 -15.26 -3.54
C ALA A 201 1.08 -16.46 -4.06
N MET A 202 0.74 -16.48 -5.35
CA MET A 202 0.37 -17.73 -6.01
C MET A 202 1.66 -18.47 -6.34
N TYR A 203 1.73 -19.74 -5.95
CA TYR A 203 2.74 -20.67 -6.46
C TYR A 203 2.43 -20.96 -7.94
N ALA A 204 2.72 -20.00 -8.82
CA ALA A 204 2.61 -20.20 -10.24
C ALA A 204 3.76 -21.10 -10.70
N ARG A 205 3.40 -22.17 -11.37
CA ARG A 205 4.34 -23.05 -12.05
C ARG A 205 4.77 -22.31 -13.30
N ALA A 206 5.96 -21.70 -13.28
CA ALA A 206 6.51 -20.98 -14.41
C ALA A 206 6.70 -21.95 -15.59
N GLU A 207 5.96 -21.76 -16.66
CA GLU A 207 6.37 -22.21 -18.00
C GLU A 207 7.46 -21.24 -18.46
N VAL A 208 8.68 -21.74 -18.57
CA VAL A 208 9.83 -20.94 -19.03
C VAL A 208 9.65 -20.66 -20.51
N ALA A 209 9.08 -19.50 -20.85
CA ALA A 209 9.19 -18.93 -22.18
C ALA A 209 10.63 -18.42 -22.37
N GLN A 210 11.32 -18.87 -23.40
CA GLN A 210 12.61 -18.35 -23.83
C GLN A 210 12.37 -17.00 -24.53
N SER A 211 12.18 -15.92 -23.77
CA SER A 211 12.29 -14.56 -24.28
C SER A 211 13.68 -14.01 -23.94
N ALA A 212 14.25 -13.18 -24.82
CA ALA A 212 15.51 -12.48 -24.57
C ALA A 212 15.37 -11.39 -23.49
N ASP A 213 14.12 -11.00 -23.19
CA ASP A 213 13.78 -9.95 -22.26
C ASP A 213 13.76 -10.42 -20.81
N VAL A 214 13.82 -9.50 -19.88
CA VAL A 214 13.75 -9.80 -18.44
C VAL A 214 12.36 -10.39 -18.14
N PRO A 215 12.26 -11.64 -17.63
CA PRO A 215 10.98 -12.24 -17.28
C PRO A 215 10.36 -11.50 -16.10
N VAL A 216 9.10 -11.08 -16.25
CA VAL A 216 8.35 -10.34 -15.23
C VAL A 216 6.96 -10.94 -15.10
N GLU A 217 6.58 -11.26 -13.85
CA GLU A 217 5.27 -11.79 -13.50
C GLU A 217 4.56 -10.80 -12.57
N ALA A 218 3.40 -10.32 -12.98
CA ALA A 218 2.67 -9.28 -12.25
C ALA A 218 1.81 -9.83 -11.10
N GLY A 219 1.34 -11.08 -11.18
CA GLY A 219 0.46 -11.69 -10.20
C GLY A 219 -0.89 -10.99 -10.06
N GLU A 220 -1.50 -11.11 -8.88
CA GLU A 220 -2.73 -10.42 -8.50
C GLU A 220 -2.49 -9.53 -7.28
N LEU A 221 -3.20 -8.41 -7.22
CA LEU A 221 -3.24 -7.51 -6.08
C LEU A 221 -4.53 -7.73 -5.28
N THR A 222 -4.44 -7.65 -3.96
CA THR A 222 -5.60 -7.73 -3.06
C THR A 222 -5.92 -6.35 -2.51
N PHE A 223 -7.15 -5.90 -2.72
CA PHE A 223 -7.73 -4.68 -2.16
C PHE A 223 -8.61 -5.06 -1.00
N ALA A 224 -8.25 -4.65 0.21
CA ALA A 224 -8.96 -5.00 1.43
C ALA A 224 -9.48 -3.77 2.15
N ILE A 225 -10.72 -3.82 2.60
CA ILE A 225 -11.36 -2.82 3.44
C ILE A 225 -11.83 -3.48 4.73
N THR A 226 -11.64 -2.77 5.83
CA THR A 226 -12.18 -3.15 7.14
C THR A 226 -13.12 -2.07 7.62
N VAL A 227 -14.33 -2.46 8.04
CA VAL A 227 -15.33 -1.58 8.64
C VAL A 227 -15.66 -2.04 10.04
N ASN A 228 -15.91 -1.09 10.95
CA ASN A 228 -16.53 -1.35 12.23
C ASN A 228 -17.94 -0.78 12.17
N VAL A 229 -18.93 -1.63 12.43
CA VAL A 229 -20.34 -1.28 12.33
C VAL A 229 -21.04 -1.60 13.64
N ALA A 230 -21.82 -0.66 14.14
CA ALA A 230 -22.62 -0.84 15.34
C ALA A 230 -24.12 -0.83 14.99
N TRP A 231 -24.86 -1.73 15.60
CA TRP A 231 -26.32 -1.85 15.52
C TRP A 231 -26.94 -1.95 16.92
N ASP A 232 -28.16 -1.46 17.05
CA ASP A 232 -29.01 -1.78 18.19
C ASP A 232 -29.41 -3.27 18.19
N LEU A 233 -29.70 -3.82 19.36
CA LEU A 233 -30.28 -5.14 19.51
C LEU A 233 -31.73 -4.99 19.98
N ASP A 234 -32.66 -5.53 19.19
CA ASP A 234 -34.06 -5.59 19.56
C ASP A 234 -34.33 -6.75 20.52
N ASN A 235 -34.64 -6.43 21.77
CA ASN A 235 -35.00 -7.42 22.79
C ASN A 235 -36.48 -7.88 22.72
N SER A 236 -37.17 -7.62 21.62
CA SER A 236 -38.55 -8.04 21.40
C SER A 236 -38.62 -9.50 20.90
N ALA A 237 -38.13 -10.43 21.71
CA ALA A 237 -38.54 -11.83 21.57
C ALA A 237 -39.78 -12.05 22.46
N ASP A 238 -40.95 -11.87 21.87
CA ASP A 238 -42.19 -12.45 22.36
C ASP A 238 -42.42 -13.82 21.70
#